data_fd7b0433330f333e4e202f8083f61ded
#
_entry.id   fd7b0433330f333e4e202f8083f61ded
#
_cell.length_a   1.000
_cell.length_b   1.000
_cell.length_c   1.000
_cell.angle_alpha   90.00
_cell.angle_beta   90.00
_cell.angle_gamma   90.00
#
_symmetry.space_group_name_H-M   'P 1'
#
loop_
_entity.id
_entity.type
_entity.pdbx_description
1 polymer ?
#
loop_
_entity_poly.entity_id
_entity_poly.type
_entity_poly.pdbx_seq_one_letter_code
_entity_poly.pdbx_strand_id
1 'polypeptide(L)'
;MLKEKTFHTSAYEVFRRIEGPKEREISKLPFFPDRIVQWAILLQIEPYLNASFIDDTYSAVKGKGIHYGKRKVEHAIKKDGSGCTYCYKIDIHHYYQSIHHDILK
;
A
#
# COMPACT_ATOMS: atom_id res chain seq x y z
N MET A 1 10.01 -25.68 -6.53
CA MET A 1 10.11 -24.22 -6.71
C MET A 1 10.52 -23.52 -5.42
N LEU A 2 9.64 -23.29 -4.45
CA LEU A 2 10.02 -22.57 -3.20
C LEU A 2 10.91 -23.42 -2.30
N LYS A 3 10.58 -24.69 -2.12
CA LYS A 3 11.37 -25.66 -1.32
C LYS A 3 12.80 -25.81 -1.84
N GLU A 4 12.96 -25.79 -3.14
CA GLU A 4 14.24 -25.99 -3.86
C GLU A 4 14.95 -24.65 -4.13
N LYS A 5 14.35 -23.53 -3.72
CA LYS A 5 14.87 -22.15 -3.95
C LYS A 5 15.13 -21.84 -5.43
N THR A 6 14.33 -22.42 -6.33
CA THR A 6 14.45 -22.22 -7.80
C THR A 6 13.38 -21.26 -8.34
N PHE A 7 12.67 -20.54 -7.47
CA PHE A 7 11.70 -19.56 -7.90
C PHE A 7 12.40 -18.29 -8.39
N HIS A 8 12.01 -17.85 -9.58
CA HIS A 8 12.35 -16.54 -10.14
C HIS A 8 11.06 -15.85 -10.55
N THR A 9 10.98 -14.55 -10.29
CA THR A 9 9.85 -13.74 -10.69
C THR A 9 9.78 -13.67 -12.22
N SER A 10 8.58 -13.84 -12.77
CA SER A 10 8.34 -13.72 -14.21
C SER A 10 8.57 -12.29 -14.71
N ALA A 11 8.78 -12.14 -16.00
CA ALA A 11 8.83 -10.81 -16.62
C ALA A 11 7.50 -10.07 -16.46
N TYR A 12 7.58 -8.76 -16.22
CA TYR A 12 6.40 -7.92 -16.15
C TYR A 12 5.82 -7.68 -17.55
N GLU A 13 4.49 -7.82 -17.67
CA GLU A 13 3.71 -7.30 -18.78
C GLU A 13 3.32 -5.86 -18.46
N VAL A 14 3.75 -4.90 -19.28
CA VAL A 14 3.48 -3.48 -19.05
C VAL A 14 2.46 -3.01 -20.08
N PHE A 15 1.39 -2.36 -19.61
CA PHE A 15 0.38 -1.75 -20.46
C PHE A 15 -0.06 -0.39 -19.90
N ARG A 16 -0.61 0.45 -20.77
CA ARG A 16 -1.11 1.76 -20.40
C ARG A 16 -2.62 1.75 -20.26
N ARG A 17 -3.11 2.40 -19.24
CA ARG A 17 -4.53 2.58 -18.98
C ARG A 17 -4.84 4.05 -18.73
N ILE A 18 -5.90 4.54 -19.40
CA ILE A 18 -6.41 5.88 -19.18
C ILE A 18 -7.49 5.82 -18.10
N GLU A 19 -7.29 6.55 -17.01
CA GLU A 19 -8.25 6.69 -15.89
C GLU A 19 -8.61 8.18 -15.74
N GLY A 20 -9.72 8.60 -16.36
CA GLY A 20 -10.11 9.99 -16.44
C GLY A 20 -9.05 10.81 -17.22
N PRO A 21 -8.54 11.91 -16.65
CA PRO A 21 -7.52 12.73 -17.31
C PRO A 21 -6.09 12.19 -17.16
N LYS A 22 -5.89 11.04 -16.48
CA LYS A 22 -4.56 10.49 -16.16
C LYS A 22 -4.30 9.23 -16.97
N GLU A 23 -3.14 9.19 -17.63
CA GLU A 23 -2.56 7.97 -18.19
C GLU A 23 -1.70 7.30 -17.12
N ARG A 24 -1.92 6.00 -16.92
CA ARG A 24 -1.17 5.19 -15.97
C ARG A 24 -0.50 4.02 -16.68
N GLU A 25 0.75 3.82 -16.40
CA GLU A 25 1.47 2.61 -16.76
C GLU A 25 1.24 1.56 -15.67
N ILE A 26 0.75 0.39 -16.06
CA ILE A 26 0.42 -0.71 -15.17
C ILE A 26 1.33 -1.88 -15.49
N SER A 27 2.09 -2.31 -14.49
CA SER A 27 2.92 -3.51 -14.55
C SER A 27 2.14 -4.69 -13.97
N LYS A 28 1.97 -5.74 -14.77
CA LYS A 28 1.20 -6.93 -14.41
C LYS A 28 2.14 -8.14 -14.33
N LEU A 29 1.95 -8.97 -13.31
CA LEU A 29 2.55 -10.29 -13.21
C LEU A 29 1.51 -11.38 -13.42
N PRO A 30 1.90 -12.58 -13.91
CA PRO A 30 1.03 -13.74 -13.98
C PRO A 30 0.42 -14.08 -12.61
N PHE A 31 -0.80 -14.63 -12.63
CA PHE A 31 -1.40 -15.09 -11.38
C PHE A 31 -0.59 -16.23 -10.76
N PHE A 32 -0.25 -17.22 -11.59
CA PHE A 32 0.62 -18.33 -11.20
C PHE A 32 1.95 -18.26 -11.95
N PRO A 33 3.07 -18.43 -11.25
CA PRO A 33 3.24 -18.67 -9.81
C PRO A 33 3.36 -17.39 -8.98
N ASP A 34 3.58 -16.23 -9.58
CA ASP A 34 4.08 -15.02 -8.94
C ASP A 34 3.14 -14.48 -7.86
N ARG A 35 1.84 -14.32 -8.21
CA ARG A 35 0.86 -13.76 -7.24
C ARG A 35 0.64 -14.70 -6.06
N ILE A 36 0.72 -16.01 -6.29
CA ILE A 36 0.60 -16.99 -5.19
C ILE A 36 1.81 -16.91 -4.26
N VAL A 37 3.02 -16.80 -4.81
CA VAL A 37 4.24 -16.67 -4.01
C VAL A 37 4.24 -15.36 -3.22
N GLN A 38 3.89 -14.24 -3.86
CA GLN A 38 3.75 -12.95 -3.19
C GLN A 38 2.76 -13.02 -2.03
N TRP A 39 1.61 -13.66 -2.24
CA TRP A 39 0.60 -13.81 -1.20
C TRP A 39 1.08 -14.69 -0.05
N ALA A 40 1.77 -15.78 -0.34
CA ALA A 40 2.33 -16.65 0.68
C ALA A 40 3.37 -15.93 1.56
N ILE A 41 4.21 -15.09 0.96
CA ILE A 41 5.15 -14.24 1.69
C ILE A 41 4.39 -13.22 2.55
N LEU A 42 3.40 -12.53 1.96
CA LEU A 42 2.61 -11.52 2.66
C LEU A 42 1.93 -12.09 3.90
N LEU A 43 1.34 -13.28 3.82
CA LEU A 43 0.72 -13.96 4.97
C LEU A 43 1.69 -14.18 6.15
N GLN A 44 2.98 -14.33 5.88
CA GLN A 44 3.98 -14.49 6.94
C GLN A 44 4.42 -13.16 7.55
N ILE A 45 4.54 -12.11 6.75
CA ILE A 45 5.05 -10.81 7.21
C ILE A 45 3.94 -9.85 7.68
N GLU A 46 2.70 -10.04 7.25
CA GLU A 46 1.56 -9.14 7.58
C GLU A 46 1.38 -8.91 9.08
N PRO A 47 1.46 -9.92 9.97
CA PRO A 47 1.32 -9.70 11.41
C PRO A 47 2.39 -8.75 11.98
N TYR A 48 3.62 -8.86 11.49
CA TYR A 48 4.73 -8.00 11.91
C TYR A 48 4.56 -6.57 11.41
N LEU A 49 4.14 -6.41 10.14
CA LEU A 49 3.83 -5.09 9.57
C LEU A 49 2.70 -4.41 10.35
N ASN A 50 1.61 -5.14 10.61
CA ASN A 50 0.48 -4.60 11.35
C ASN A 50 0.84 -4.19 12.78
N ALA A 51 1.76 -4.91 13.43
CA ALA A 51 2.26 -4.56 14.76
C ALA A 51 3.16 -3.32 14.76
N SER A 52 3.81 -3.01 13.64
CA SER A 52 4.69 -1.82 13.50
C SER A 52 3.94 -0.55 13.10
N PHE A 53 2.73 -0.66 12.57
CA PHE A 53 1.96 0.50 12.14
C PHE A 53 1.44 1.32 13.31
N ILE A 54 1.44 2.64 13.16
CA ILE A 54 0.77 3.53 14.11
C ILE A 54 -0.76 3.30 14.07
N ASP A 55 -1.45 3.62 15.15
CA ASP A 55 -2.91 3.39 15.25
C ASP A 55 -3.69 4.10 14.14
N ASP A 56 -3.22 5.25 13.69
CA ASP A 56 -3.84 6.04 12.63
C ASP A 56 -3.41 5.64 11.20
N THR A 57 -2.99 4.38 11.01
CA THR A 57 -2.79 3.79 9.67
C THR A 57 -4.12 3.26 9.15
N TYR A 58 -4.55 3.74 7.98
CA TYR A 58 -5.82 3.40 7.35
C TYR A 58 -5.62 2.83 5.95
N SER A 59 -6.70 2.26 5.37
CA SER A 59 -6.63 1.51 4.12
C SER A 59 -5.77 0.25 4.28
N ALA A 60 -5.84 -0.71 3.42
CA ALA A 60 -5.09 -1.98 3.44
C ALA A 60 -4.95 -2.70 4.82
N VAL A 61 -5.40 -2.13 5.93
CA VAL A 61 -5.43 -2.74 7.27
C VAL A 61 -6.85 -3.19 7.56
N LYS A 62 -7.01 -4.47 7.95
CA LYS A 62 -8.31 -5.06 8.25
C LYS A 62 -9.06 -4.27 9.33
N GLY A 63 -10.29 -3.89 9.07
CA GLY A 63 -11.13 -3.10 9.98
C GLY A 63 -10.85 -1.59 9.97
N LYS A 64 -9.77 -1.12 9.35
CA LYS A 64 -9.38 0.30 9.28
C LYS A 64 -9.52 0.87 7.86
N GLY A 65 -10.68 0.66 7.23
CA GLY A 65 -10.97 1.23 5.90
C GLY A 65 -11.27 2.73 5.95
N ILE A 66 -11.58 3.31 4.78
CA ILE A 66 -11.82 4.76 4.60
C ILE A 66 -12.88 5.33 5.56
N HIS A 67 -13.94 4.59 5.84
CA HIS A 67 -14.99 5.04 6.76
C HIS A 67 -14.50 5.08 8.22
N TYR A 68 -13.61 4.19 8.59
CA TYR A 68 -12.99 4.23 9.92
C TYR A 68 -12.08 5.47 10.03
N GLY A 69 -11.22 5.72 9.05
CA GLY A 69 -10.37 6.91 9.01
C GLY A 69 -11.19 8.21 9.06
N LYS A 70 -12.27 8.29 8.26
CA LYS A 70 -13.18 9.44 8.27
C LYS A 70 -13.74 9.71 9.69
N ARG A 71 -14.25 8.68 10.38
CA ARG A 71 -14.78 8.84 11.75
C ARG A 71 -13.73 9.32 12.75
N LYS A 72 -12.47 8.83 12.62
CA LYS A 72 -11.37 9.28 13.49
C LYS A 72 -11.05 10.75 13.28
N VAL A 73 -10.99 11.19 12.02
CA VAL A 73 -10.77 12.61 11.69
C VAL A 73 -11.92 13.48 12.21
N GLU A 74 -13.18 13.08 11.97
CA GLU A 74 -14.35 13.79 12.46
C GLU A 74 -14.36 13.90 13.99
N HIS A 75 -13.97 12.82 14.68
CA HIS A 75 -13.86 12.82 16.13
C HIS A 75 -12.76 13.78 16.63
N ALA A 76 -11.59 13.76 15.99
CA ALA A 76 -10.50 14.66 16.33
C ALA A 76 -10.90 16.14 16.19
N ILE A 77 -11.54 16.49 15.05
CA ILE A 77 -12.03 17.85 14.81
C ILE A 77 -13.06 18.28 15.88
N LYS A 78 -14.01 17.40 16.21
CA LYS A 78 -15.03 17.69 17.21
C LYS A 78 -14.45 17.84 18.62
N LYS A 79 -13.43 17.04 18.95
CA LYS A 79 -12.76 17.08 20.26
C LYS A 79 -11.94 18.35 20.45
N ASP A 80 -11.27 18.82 19.40
CA ASP A 80 -10.38 19.98 19.43
C ASP A 80 -11.14 21.31 19.24
N GLY A 81 -12.40 21.25 18.84
CA GLY A 81 -13.28 22.43 18.69
C GLY A 81 -12.70 23.48 17.75
N SER A 82 -12.48 24.69 18.27
CA SER A 82 -11.92 25.81 17.49
C SER A 82 -10.43 25.71 17.19
N GLY A 83 -9.72 24.72 17.74
CA GLY A 83 -8.28 24.50 17.52
C GLY A 83 -7.93 24.00 16.10
N CYS A 84 -8.85 23.27 15.46
CA CYS A 84 -8.67 22.75 14.10
C CYS A 84 -8.93 23.80 13.02
N THR A 85 -8.09 24.82 12.95
CA THR A 85 -8.22 25.92 11.96
C THR A 85 -7.57 25.57 10.62
N TYR A 86 -6.56 24.70 10.63
CA TYR A 86 -5.77 24.35 9.45
C TYR A 86 -5.73 22.84 9.25
N CYS A 87 -5.70 22.41 7.99
CA CYS A 87 -5.46 21.03 7.59
C CYS A 87 -4.21 20.97 6.71
N TYR A 88 -3.22 20.19 7.12
CA TYR A 88 -2.04 19.92 6.33
C TYR A 88 -2.13 18.54 5.69
N LYS A 89 -2.20 18.50 4.35
CA LYS A 89 -2.26 17.28 3.56
C LYS A 89 -0.96 17.09 2.80
N ILE A 90 -0.32 15.94 2.98
CA ILE A 90 0.93 15.57 2.31
C ILE A 90 0.67 14.36 1.43
N ASP A 91 1.31 14.32 0.29
CA ASP A 91 1.37 13.15 -0.59
C ASP A 91 2.78 13.01 -1.17
N ILE A 92 3.26 11.77 -1.32
CA ILE A 92 4.59 11.52 -1.87
C ILE A 92 4.47 11.38 -3.39
N HIS A 93 5.08 12.33 -4.10
CA HIS A 93 5.11 12.33 -5.56
C HIS A 93 5.93 11.15 -6.08
N HIS A 94 5.37 10.40 -7.04
CA HIS A 94 6.01 9.23 -7.65
C HIS A 94 6.58 8.22 -6.63
N TYR A 95 5.82 7.91 -5.57
CA TYR A 95 6.27 7.04 -4.48
C TYR A 95 6.99 5.77 -4.96
N TYR A 96 6.35 4.97 -5.82
CA TYR A 96 6.92 3.68 -6.26
C TYR A 96 8.18 3.83 -7.10
N GLN A 97 8.25 4.86 -7.94
CA GLN A 97 9.42 5.12 -8.78
C GLN A 97 10.60 5.69 -7.99
N SER A 98 10.33 6.31 -6.84
CA SER A 98 11.35 6.90 -5.96
C SER A 98 11.93 5.94 -4.92
N ILE A 99 11.40 4.71 -4.82
CA ILE A 99 11.95 3.71 -3.89
C ILE A 99 13.37 3.32 -4.28
N HIS A 100 14.31 3.51 -3.37
CA HIS A 100 15.70 3.11 -3.54
C HIS A 100 15.83 1.59 -3.31
N HIS A 101 15.93 0.82 -4.39
CA HIS A 101 15.95 -0.64 -4.33
C HIS A 101 17.16 -1.20 -3.58
N ASP A 102 18.31 -0.50 -3.63
CA ASP A 102 19.53 -0.93 -2.93
C ASP A 102 19.44 -0.76 -1.40
N ILE A 103 18.58 0.16 -0.94
CA ILE A 103 18.30 0.34 0.49
C ILE A 103 17.23 -0.66 0.96
N LEU A 104 16.30 -1.04 0.06
CA LEU A 104 15.21 -1.95 0.38
C LEU A 104 15.67 -3.41 0.49
N LYS A 105 16.74 -3.81 -0.19
CA LYS A 105 17.31 -5.16 -0.16
C LYS A 105 18.20 -5.38 1.06
#